data_08c5c3fc62cead058ba14f984c0ce293
#
_entry.id   08c5c3fc62cead058ba14f984c0ce293
#
_cell.length_a   1.000
_cell.length_b   1.000
_cell.length_c   1.000
_cell.angle_alpha   90.00
_cell.angle_beta   90.00
_cell.angle_gamma   90.00
#
_symmetry.space_group_name_H-M   'P 1'
#
loop_
_entity.id
_entity.type
_entity.pdbx_description
1 polymer ?
#
loop_
_entity_poly.entity_id
_entity_poly.type
_entity_poly.pdbx_seq_one_letter_code
_entity_poly.pdbx_strand_id
1 'polypeptide(L)'
;MKKKRYLPFGYQMNEGNIIPDILESSAVQSIFENYRNGASLQMLAKQMQQSGLKYRENAVWNKAMIARILDCEKYISEEFPAILPSDLFLQVQRLRKDRAQIYGGSLNPALRGIRDLICCQTCGQKLVRINHRDNVYIIWKCPSCNTETRYLPCLLYTSDAADEARSV
;
A
#
# COMPACT_ATOMS: atom_id res chain seq x y z
N MET A 1 26.27 15.01 -7.51
CA MET A 1 25.86 13.82 -8.32
C MET A 1 25.22 12.80 -7.39
N LYS A 2 23.99 12.32 -7.70
CA LYS A 2 23.37 11.25 -6.92
C LYS A 2 24.05 9.93 -7.26
N LYS A 3 24.79 9.34 -6.33
CA LYS A 3 25.36 7.99 -6.51
C LYS A 3 24.23 7.00 -6.73
N LYS A 4 24.17 6.37 -7.90
CA LYS A 4 23.29 5.24 -8.16
C LYS A 4 23.83 4.02 -7.41
N ARG A 5 22.98 3.33 -6.66
CA ARG A 5 23.31 2.05 -6.07
C ARG A 5 23.27 1.00 -7.20
N TYR A 6 24.38 0.32 -7.43
CA TYR A 6 24.49 -0.71 -8.48
C TYR A 6 23.97 -2.06 -8.00
N LEU A 7 24.12 -2.38 -6.72
CA LEU A 7 23.64 -3.61 -6.12
C LEU A 7 22.26 -3.41 -5.46
N PRO A 8 21.41 -4.46 -5.45
CA PRO A 8 20.18 -4.44 -4.67
C PRO A 8 20.46 -4.17 -3.18
N PHE A 9 19.47 -3.66 -2.46
CA PHE A 9 19.54 -3.55 -1.01
C PHE A 9 19.65 -4.95 -0.41
N GLY A 10 20.50 -5.15 0.59
CA GLY A 10 20.80 -6.47 1.15
C GLY A 10 22.11 -7.08 0.66
N TYR A 11 22.77 -6.48 -0.33
CA TYR A 11 24.03 -6.99 -0.85
C TYR A 11 25.13 -5.94 -0.84
N GLN A 12 26.34 -6.43 -0.64
CA GLN A 12 27.57 -5.66 -0.74
C GLN A 12 28.59 -6.37 -1.65
N MET A 13 29.56 -5.60 -2.16
CA MET A 13 30.66 -6.14 -2.92
C MET A 13 31.84 -6.36 -1.95
N ASN A 14 32.38 -7.57 -1.94
CA ASN A 14 33.61 -7.89 -1.21
C ASN A 14 34.58 -8.63 -2.14
N GLU A 15 35.77 -8.06 -2.35
CA GLU A 15 36.85 -8.64 -3.19
C GLU A 15 36.37 -9.12 -4.58
N GLY A 16 35.44 -8.37 -5.21
CA GLY A 16 34.87 -8.72 -6.51
C GLY A 16 33.70 -9.69 -6.47
N ASN A 17 33.34 -10.22 -5.31
CA ASN A 17 32.22 -11.12 -5.12
C ASN A 17 31.02 -10.39 -4.49
N ILE A 18 29.83 -10.76 -4.92
CA ILE A 18 28.60 -10.27 -4.32
C ILE A 18 28.26 -11.14 -3.11
N ILE A 19 28.18 -10.53 -1.94
CA ILE A 19 27.80 -11.22 -0.70
C ILE A 19 26.64 -10.50 0.00
N PRO A 20 25.83 -11.19 0.79
CA PRO A 20 24.82 -10.54 1.63
C PRO A 20 25.47 -9.62 2.65
N ASP A 21 24.97 -8.41 2.80
CA ASP A 21 25.30 -7.55 3.95
C ASP A 21 24.46 -7.99 5.13
N ILE A 22 25.09 -8.22 6.29
CA ILE A 22 24.44 -8.82 7.47
C ILE A 22 23.23 -7.97 7.94
N LEU A 23 23.40 -6.66 8.02
CA LEU A 23 22.36 -5.76 8.51
C LEU A 23 21.25 -5.55 7.48
N GLU A 24 21.63 -5.31 6.23
CA GLU A 24 20.67 -5.08 5.16
C GLU A 24 19.89 -6.35 4.81
N SER A 25 20.53 -7.53 4.80
CA SER A 25 19.86 -8.81 4.50
C SER A 25 18.86 -9.19 5.60
N SER A 26 19.21 -8.99 6.86
CA SER A 26 18.28 -9.15 7.98
C SER A 26 17.08 -8.19 7.88
N ALA A 27 17.33 -6.95 7.48
CA ALA A 27 16.27 -5.99 7.22
C ALA A 27 15.34 -6.39 6.06
N VAL A 28 15.90 -6.96 4.97
CA VAL A 28 15.11 -7.52 3.87
C VAL A 28 14.20 -8.65 4.36
N GLN A 29 14.73 -9.61 5.12
CA GLN A 29 13.93 -10.69 5.70
C GLN A 29 12.78 -10.15 6.57
N SER A 30 13.08 -9.19 7.46
CA SER A 30 12.08 -8.55 8.31
C SER A 30 10.99 -7.82 7.50
N ILE A 31 11.35 -7.14 6.40
CA ILE A 31 10.38 -6.49 5.51
C ILE A 31 9.41 -7.52 4.91
N PHE A 32 9.91 -8.65 4.42
CA PHE A 32 9.08 -9.70 3.82
C PHE A 32 8.16 -10.36 4.86
N GLU A 33 8.66 -10.70 6.03
CA GLU A 33 7.87 -11.29 7.11
C GLU A 33 6.78 -10.34 7.61
N ASN A 34 7.13 -9.09 7.89
CA ASN A 34 6.16 -8.10 8.34
C ASN A 34 5.10 -7.80 7.28
N TYR A 35 5.48 -7.79 5.98
CA TYR A 35 4.52 -7.63 4.91
C TYR A 35 3.56 -8.82 4.82
N ARG A 36 4.05 -10.05 4.95
CA ARG A 36 3.23 -11.26 5.05
C ARG A 36 2.24 -11.17 6.21
N ASN A 37 2.69 -10.66 7.35
CA ASN A 37 1.88 -10.48 8.57
C ASN A 37 0.91 -9.28 8.51
N GLY A 38 0.77 -8.62 7.37
CA GLY A 38 -0.24 -7.60 7.16
C GLY A 38 0.25 -6.15 7.17
N ALA A 39 1.54 -5.89 7.40
CA ALA A 39 2.07 -4.54 7.40
C ALA A 39 1.87 -3.83 6.05
N SER A 40 1.56 -2.54 6.09
CA SER A 40 1.48 -1.71 4.89
C SER A 40 2.86 -1.23 4.44
N LEU A 41 3.00 -0.90 3.14
CA LEU A 41 4.27 -0.33 2.62
C LEU A 41 4.71 0.92 3.37
N GLN A 42 3.76 1.73 3.84
CA GLN A 42 4.08 2.95 4.60
C GLN A 42 4.59 2.64 6.01
N MET A 43 3.99 1.65 6.66
CA MET A 43 4.42 1.19 7.99
C MET A 43 5.83 0.62 7.93
N LEU A 44 6.14 -0.21 6.93
CA LEU A 44 7.48 -0.75 6.69
C LEU A 44 8.51 0.34 6.40
N ALA A 45 8.16 1.34 5.59
CA ALA A 45 9.04 2.48 5.34
C ALA A 45 9.35 3.25 6.63
N LYS A 46 8.35 3.45 7.51
CA LYS A 46 8.53 4.08 8.82
C LYS A 46 9.43 3.24 9.75
N GLN A 47 9.24 1.93 9.79
CA GLN A 47 10.09 1.01 10.55
C GLN A 47 11.54 1.06 10.08
N MET A 48 11.77 1.02 8.77
CA MET A 48 13.12 1.14 8.19
C MET A 48 13.78 2.48 8.48
N GLN A 49 13.00 3.56 8.53
CA GLN A 49 13.53 4.87 8.93
C GLN A 49 13.95 4.90 10.39
N GLN A 50 13.21 4.23 11.27
CA GLN A 50 13.52 4.12 12.71
C GLN A 50 14.71 3.21 13.00
N SER A 51 15.00 2.21 12.15
CA SER A 51 16.14 1.32 12.31
C SER A 51 17.50 1.98 12.09
N GLY A 52 17.53 3.20 11.54
CA GLY A 52 18.77 3.90 11.21
C GLY A 52 19.47 3.41 9.95
N LEU A 53 19.01 2.31 9.34
CA LEU A 53 19.55 1.82 8.08
C LEU A 53 19.19 2.78 6.93
N LYS A 54 20.15 3.06 6.07
CA LYS A 54 19.94 3.96 4.93
C LYS A 54 19.82 3.14 3.65
N TYR A 55 18.73 3.33 2.92
CA TYR A 55 18.59 2.75 1.58
C TYR A 55 19.64 3.30 0.60
N ARG A 56 19.94 4.58 0.70
CA ARG A 56 21.02 5.34 0.02
C ARG A 56 21.44 6.53 0.88
N GLU A 57 22.63 7.05 0.66
CA GLU A 57 23.05 8.31 1.26
C GLU A 57 21.99 9.41 1.01
N ASN A 58 21.60 10.12 2.04
CA ASN A 58 20.61 11.21 2.00
C ASN A 58 19.21 10.86 1.47
N ALA A 59 18.82 9.59 1.48
CA ALA A 59 17.48 9.18 1.09
C ALA A 59 16.63 8.79 2.31
N VAL A 60 15.48 9.42 2.42
CA VAL A 60 14.44 9.04 3.39
C VAL A 60 13.66 7.85 2.84
N TRP A 61 13.43 6.84 3.68
CA TRP A 61 12.63 5.68 3.31
C TRP A 61 11.22 6.08 2.88
N ASN A 62 10.75 5.47 1.82
CA ASN A 62 9.40 5.68 1.29
C ASN A 62 8.79 4.39 0.74
N LYS A 63 7.50 4.42 0.44
CA LYS A 63 6.74 3.27 -0.07
C LYS A 63 7.36 2.67 -1.35
N ALA A 64 7.91 3.51 -2.23
CA ALA A 64 8.47 3.04 -3.49
C ALA A 64 9.78 2.25 -3.29
N MET A 65 10.56 2.57 -2.26
CA MET A 65 11.75 1.79 -1.90
C MET A 65 11.38 0.43 -1.37
N ILE A 66 10.40 0.35 -0.48
CA ILE A 66 9.87 -0.92 0.04
C ILE A 66 9.27 -1.76 -1.10
N ALA A 67 8.49 -1.15 -2.00
CA ALA A 67 7.93 -1.85 -3.15
C ALA A 67 9.02 -2.46 -4.03
N ARG A 68 10.12 -1.71 -4.31
CA ARG A 68 11.26 -2.22 -5.08
C ARG A 68 11.98 -3.38 -4.39
N ILE A 69 12.09 -3.36 -3.06
CA ILE A 69 12.65 -4.46 -2.30
C ILE A 69 11.75 -5.69 -2.45
N LEU A 70 10.44 -5.54 -2.27
CA LEU A 70 9.49 -6.64 -2.41
C LEU A 70 9.39 -7.19 -3.84
N ASP A 71 9.70 -6.38 -4.88
CA ASP A 71 9.70 -6.79 -6.29
C ASP A 71 11.04 -7.40 -6.76
N CYS A 72 12.07 -7.40 -5.91
CA CYS A 72 13.41 -7.78 -6.33
C CYS A 72 13.58 -9.32 -6.33
N GLU A 73 13.52 -9.93 -7.51
CA GLU A 73 13.69 -11.37 -7.71
C GLU A 73 15.12 -11.87 -7.43
N LYS A 74 16.10 -10.96 -7.35
CA LYS A 74 17.50 -11.30 -7.07
C LYS A 74 17.71 -11.93 -5.71
N TYR A 75 16.77 -11.77 -4.77
CA TYR A 75 16.85 -12.38 -3.45
C TYR A 75 16.65 -13.88 -3.43
N ILE A 76 16.11 -14.46 -4.52
CA ILE A 76 15.85 -15.89 -4.71
C ILE A 76 16.53 -16.44 -5.96
N SER A 77 17.26 -15.60 -6.74
CA SER A 77 17.92 -16.02 -7.98
C SER A 77 19.20 -16.78 -7.68
N GLU A 78 19.62 -17.64 -8.62
CA GLU A 78 20.90 -18.37 -8.54
C GLU A 78 22.14 -17.49 -8.77
N GLU A 79 21.95 -16.32 -9.42
CA GLU A 79 23.05 -15.37 -9.68
C GLU A 79 23.54 -14.64 -8.41
N PHE A 80 22.69 -14.57 -7.39
CA PHE A 80 22.98 -13.88 -6.13
C PHE A 80 22.85 -14.87 -4.96
N PRO A 81 23.68 -14.76 -3.91
CA PRO A 81 23.47 -15.53 -2.69
C PRO A 81 22.06 -15.29 -2.17
N ALA A 82 21.28 -16.36 -2.01
CA ALA A 82 19.88 -16.25 -1.58
C ALA A 82 19.78 -15.62 -0.20
N ILE A 83 18.97 -14.56 -0.08
CA ILE A 83 18.65 -13.89 1.20
C ILE A 83 17.34 -14.43 1.77
N LEU A 84 16.42 -14.86 0.88
CA LEU A 84 15.06 -15.26 1.23
C LEU A 84 14.76 -16.70 0.80
N PRO A 85 13.93 -17.44 1.57
CA PRO A 85 13.28 -18.64 1.07
C PRO A 85 12.34 -18.31 -0.10
N SER A 86 12.40 -19.10 -1.17
CA SER A 86 11.54 -18.92 -2.35
C SER A 86 10.05 -18.92 -2.02
N ASP A 87 9.65 -19.75 -1.06
CA ASP A 87 8.25 -19.83 -0.61
C ASP A 87 7.75 -18.52 -0.01
N LEU A 88 8.55 -17.86 0.83
CA LEU A 88 8.21 -16.58 1.43
C LEU A 88 8.05 -15.51 0.35
N PHE A 89 8.97 -15.47 -0.61
CA PHE A 89 8.90 -14.54 -1.74
C PHE A 89 7.59 -14.73 -2.53
N LEU A 90 7.27 -15.96 -2.92
CA LEU A 90 6.06 -16.27 -3.69
C LEU A 90 4.78 -15.95 -2.92
N GLN A 91 4.72 -16.23 -1.62
CA GLN A 91 3.58 -15.85 -0.76
C GLN A 91 3.38 -14.34 -0.77
N VAL A 92 4.45 -13.57 -0.60
CA VAL A 92 4.39 -12.10 -0.61
C VAL A 92 3.95 -11.57 -1.98
N GLN A 93 4.41 -12.16 -3.09
CA GLN A 93 3.96 -11.76 -4.43
C GLN A 93 2.46 -12.00 -4.64
N ARG A 94 1.92 -13.13 -4.17
CA ARG A 94 0.47 -13.42 -4.20
C ARG A 94 -0.30 -12.36 -3.40
N LEU A 95 0.10 -12.11 -2.15
CA LEU A 95 -0.52 -11.09 -1.31
C LEU A 95 -0.49 -9.68 -1.93
N ARG A 96 0.58 -9.35 -2.66
CA ARG A 96 0.67 -8.07 -3.37
C ARG A 96 -0.32 -7.97 -4.52
N LYS A 97 -0.47 -9.04 -5.30
CA LYS A 97 -1.45 -9.11 -6.40
C LYS A 97 -2.88 -8.99 -5.87
N ASP A 98 -3.20 -9.71 -4.79
CA ASP A 98 -4.52 -9.66 -4.16
C ASP A 98 -4.84 -8.25 -3.63
N ARG A 99 -3.89 -7.63 -2.94
CA ARG A 99 -4.04 -6.25 -2.45
C ARG A 99 -4.15 -5.25 -3.60
N ALA A 100 -3.40 -5.41 -4.69
CA ALA A 100 -3.51 -4.56 -5.86
C ALA A 100 -4.88 -4.66 -6.52
N GLN A 101 -5.49 -5.84 -6.56
CA GLN A 101 -6.87 -6.03 -7.04
C GLN A 101 -7.89 -5.33 -6.14
N ILE A 102 -7.72 -5.40 -4.82
CA ILE A 102 -8.60 -4.75 -3.86
C ILE A 102 -8.49 -3.22 -3.93
N TYR A 103 -7.26 -2.69 -4.03
CA TYR A 103 -7.00 -1.23 -4.01
C TYR A 103 -6.78 -0.62 -5.39
N GLY A 104 -6.62 -1.42 -6.44
CA GLY A 104 -6.25 -1.00 -7.79
C GLY A 104 -7.39 -0.47 -8.65
N GLY A 105 -8.31 0.30 -8.10
CA GLY A 105 -9.34 1.03 -8.85
C GLY A 105 -10.50 0.18 -9.37
N SER A 106 -10.39 -1.13 -9.39
CA SER A 106 -11.52 -2.02 -9.56
C SER A 106 -12.18 -2.17 -8.19
N LEU A 107 -13.23 -1.39 -7.97
CA LEU A 107 -14.06 -1.53 -6.77
C LEU A 107 -14.40 -3.00 -6.57
N ASN A 108 -14.21 -3.48 -5.32
CA ASN A 108 -14.73 -4.75 -4.87
C ASN A 108 -16.13 -4.95 -5.50
N PRO A 109 -16.41 -6.08 -6.19
CA PRO A 109 -17.72 -6.32 -6.81
C PRO A 109 -18.90 -6.08 -5.88
N ALA A 110 -18.75 -6.39 -4.59
CA ALA A 110 -19.76 -6.08 -3.56
C ALA A 110 -20.01 -4.57 -3.39
N LEU A 111 -18.96 -3.74 -3.50
CA LEU A 111 -19.09 -2.28 -3.42
C LEU A 111 -19.62 -1.65 -4.71
N ARG A 112 -19.51 -2.35 -5.85
CA ARG A 112 -20.16 -1.90 -7.10
C ARG A 112 -21.68 -1.92 -6.96
N GLY A 113 -22.24 -2.99 -6.42
CA GLY A 113 -23.67 -3.08 -6.18
C GLY A 113 -24.21 -1.95 -5.30
N ILE A 114 -23.49 -1.60 -4.22
CA ILE A 114 -23.87 -0.48 -3.34
C ILE A 114 -23.77 0.87 -4.07
N ARG A 115 -22.73 1.10 -4.86
CA ARG A 115 -22.59 2.35 -5.65
C ARG A 115 -23.73 2.56 -6.62
N ASP A 116 -24.23 1.47 -7.21
CA ASP A 116 -25.32 1.55 -8.18
C ASP A 116 -26.68 1.89 -7.53
N LEU A 117 -26.79 1.74 -6.22
CA LEU A 117 -27.98 2.10 -5.43
C LEU A 117 -27.95 3.54 -4.92
N ILE A 118 -26.81 4.25 -5.00
CA ILE A 118 -26.71 5.63 -4.51
C ILE A 118 -27.23 6.59 -5.57
N CYS A 119 -28.47 7.08 -5.36
CA CYS A 119 -29.17 7.96 -6.27
C CYS A 119 -29.41 9.35 -5.65
N CYS A 120 -29.53 10.36 -6.50
CA CYS A 120 -29.88 11.72 -6.12
C CYS A 120 -31.33 11.79 -5.63
N GLN A 121 -31.56 12.35 -4.45
CA GLN A 121 -32.92 12.53 -3.91
C GLN A 121 -33.79 13.47 -4.78
N THR A 122 -33.15 14.40 -5.49
CA THR A 122 -33.87 15.42 -6.27
C THR A 122 -34.31 14.90 -7.63
N CYS A 123 -33.48 14.13 -8.34
CA CYS A 123 -33.74 13.75 -9.74
C CYS A 123 -33.62 12.24 -10.01
N GLY A 124 -33.33 11.41 -9.00
CA GLY A 124 -33.22 9.96 -9.14
C GLY A 124 -31.98 9.45 -9.90
N GLN A 125 -31.16 10.35 -10.45
CA GLN A 125 -29.96 9.97 -11.19
C GLN A 125 -28.85 9.44 -10.27
N LYS A 126 -28.03 8.52 -10.78
CA LYS A 126 -26.90 7.97 -10.03
C LYS A 126 -25.90 9.08 -9.65
N LEU A 127 -25.48 9.07 -8.39
CA LEU A 127 -24.47 10.00 -7.90
C LEU A 127 -23.07 9.54 -8.30
N VAL A 128 -22.19 10.50 -8.63
CA VAL A 128 -20.78 10.26 -8.92
C VAL A 128 -19.93 10.69 -7.75
N ARG A 129 -19.04 9.80 -7.30
CA ARG A 129 -18.08 10.10 -6.23
C ARG A 129 -16.96 10.98 -6.76
N ILE A 130 -16.73 12.11 -6.11
CA ILE A 130 -15.63 13.01 -6.40
C ILE A 130 -14.52 12.77 -5.37
N ASN A 131 -13.33 12.40 -5.85
CA ASN A 131 -12.15 12.22 -5.02
C ASN A 131 -11.28 13.50 -5.12
N HIS A 132 -11.29 14.31 -4.08
CA HIS A 132 -10.29 15.38 -3.91
C HIS A 132 -9.22 14.90 -2.93
N ARG A 133 -7.94 15.14 -3.25
CA ARG A 133 -6.80 14.69 -2.43
C ARG A 133 -6.79 15.29 -1.02
N ASP A 134 -7.36 16.48 -0.87
CA ASP A 134 -7.30 17.29 0.35
C ASP A 134 -8.61 17.30 1.15
N ASN A 135 -9.64 16.57 0.70
CA ASN A 135 -10.93 16.55 1.36
C ASN A 135 -11.02 15.48 2.45
N VAL A 136 -11.36 15.93 3.65
CA VAL A 136 -11.72 15.08 4.78
C VAL A 136 -13.05 14.35 4.50
N TYR A 137 -13.88 14.89 3.60
CA TYR A 137 -15.22 14.38 3.27
C TYR A 137 -15.24 13.59 1.97
N ILE A 138 -16.09 12.57 1.93
CA ILE A 138 -16.49 11.91 0.68
C ILE A 138 -17.60 12.76 0.07
N ILE A 139 -17.38 13.25 -1.14
CA ILE A 139 -18.34 14.06 -1.87
C ILE A 139 -18.97 13.21 -2.96
N TRP A 140 -20.30 13.20 -2.97
CA TRP A 140 -21.11 12.62 -4.04
C TRP A 140 -21.83 13.74 -4.76
N LYS A 141 -21.70 13.80 -6.08
CA LYS A 141 -22.30 14.84 -6.92
C LYS A 141 -23.23 14.24 -7.95
N CYS A 142 -24.39 14.88 -8.12
CA CYS A 142 -25.32 14.54 -9.20
C CYS A 142 -24.85 15.20 -10.52
N PRO A 143 -24.68 14.43 -11.61
CA PRO A 143 -24.29 14.99 -12.88
C PRO A 143 -25.41 15.82 -13.53
N SER A 144 -26.69 15.59 -13.19
CA SER A 144 -27.84 16.25 -13.81
C SER A 144 -28.24 17.53 -13.09
N CYS A 145 -28.44 17.49 -11.77
CA CYS A 145 -28.92 18.65 -10.99
C CYS A 145 -27.85 19.34 -10.18
N ASN A 146 -26.60 18.88 -10.29
CA ASN A 146 -25.43 19.44 -9.62
C ASN A 146 -25.48 19.43 -8.08
N THR A 147 -26.44 18.72 -7.47
CA THR A 147 -26.59 18.57 -6.03
C THR A 147 -25.37 17.80 -5.48
N GLU A 148 -24.79 18.32 -4.41
CA GLU A 148 -23.65 17.70 -3.73
C GLU A 148 -24.06 17.23 -2.35
N THR A 149 -23.65 16.01 -1.98
CA THR A 149 -23.82 15.47 -0.64
C THR A 149 -22.44 15.11 -0.07
N ARG A 150 -22.20 15.48 1.18
CA ARG A 150 -20.91 15.29 1.86
C ARG A 150 -21.07 14.34 3.02
N TYR A 151 -20.22 13.32 3.10
CA TYR A 151 -20.20 12.37 4.20
C TYR A 151 -18.80 12.30 4.82
N LEU A 152 -18.75 12.21 6.15
CA LEU A 152 -17.50 11.90 6.86
C LEU A 152 -17.23 10.39 6.75
N PRO A 153 -16.03 9.95 6.32
CA PRO A 153 -15.71 8.53 6.18
C PRO A 153 -15.83 7.76 7.51
N CYS A 154 -15.64 8.44 8.65
CA CYS A 154 -15.63 7.85 9.99
C CYS A 154 -17.03 7.50 10.54
N LEU A 155 -18.08 8.16 10.10
CA LEU A 155 -19.41 8.02 10.71
C LEU A 155 -20.14 6.74 10.29
N LEU A 156 -19.64 6.01 9.28
CA LEU A 156 -20.25 4.75 8.84
C LEU A 156 -19.87 3.54 9.69
N TYR A 157 -18.94 3.68 10.63
CA TYR A 157 -18.40 2.56 11.41
C TYR A 157 -18.39 2.75 12.92
N THR A 158 -18.95 3.83 13.45
CA THR A 158 -19.11 4.02 14.90
C THR A 158 -20.53 3.63 15.29
N SER A 159 -20.65 2.81 16.35
CA SER A 159 -21.92 2.38 16.94
C SER A 159 -22.85 3.55 17.32
N ASP A 160 -22.28 4.72 17.60
CA ASP A 160 -23.02 5.93 17.96
C ASP A 160 -23.87 6.49 16.81
N ALA A 161 -23.46 6.30 15.55
CA ALA A 161 -24.26 6.72 14.40
C ALA A 161 -25.51 5.85 14.18
N ALA A 162 -25.55 4.64 14.74
CA ALA A 162 -26.70 3.76 14.67
C ALA A 162 -27.79 4.14 15.69
N ASP A 163 -27.43 4.79 16.79
CA ASP A 163 -28.37 5.23 17.82
C ASP A 163 -29.06 6.55 17.48
N GLU A 164 -28.36 7.48 16.80
CA GLU A 164 -28.99 8.74 16.34
C GLU A 164 -30.01 8.50 15.22
N ALA A 165 -29.81 7.49 14.36
CA ALA A 165 -30.76 7.15 13.30
C ALA A 165 -32.04 6.48 13.82
N ARG A 166 -32.10 6.05 15.09
CA ARG A 166 -33.27 5.46 15.73
C ARG A 166 -34.13 6.45 16.52
N SER A 167 -33.70 7.70 16.60
CA SER A 167 -34.38 8.74 17.40
C SER A 167 -35.19 9.75 16.56
N VAL A 168 -35.51 9.42 15.30
CA VAL A 168 -36.42 10.22 14.45
C VAL A 168 -37.65 9.40 14.06
#